data_213b1197be6756f5f1ff3f92469b6678
#
_entry.id   213b1197be6756f5f1ff3f92469b6678
#
_cell.length_a   1.000
_cell.length_b   1.000
_cell.length_c   1.000
_cell.angle_alpha   90.00
_cell.angle_beta   90.00
_cell.angle_gamma   90.00
#
_symmetry.space_group_name_H-M   'P 1'
#
loop_
_entity.id
_entity.type
_entity.pdbx_description
1 polymer ?
#
loop_
_entity_poly.entity_id
_entity_poly.type
_entity_poly.pdbx_seq_one_letter_code
_entity_poly.pdbx_strand_id
1 'polypeptide(L)'
;FPEYGMELLPGDKIKNENSVAEIRLDPNGSLIKLATGTDFVIDTLQNRGGAEANTFSLLAGKLKAVAARTETAQYQIKTQTAVCGVRGTIFGLQVAEGMTDAALVEQGLITFQKIATGETVELAAGQFADTFADTFQAVAATPEQMASFFEGIEEFVGENMNPQEVPGNEPVEEEE
;
A
#
# COMPACT_ATOMS: atom_id res chain seq x y z
N PHE A 1 5.11 -23.23 -6.68
CA PHE A 1 5.79 -21.92 -6.63
C PHE A 1 5.10 -21.00 -7.61
N PRO A 2 4.83 -19.72 -7.24
CA PRO A 2 4.26 -18.75 -8.19
C PRO A 2 5.25 -18.52 -9.33
N GLU A 3 4.73 -18.44 -10.54
CA GLU A 3 5.49 -18.14 -11.74
C GLU A 3 5.29 -16.67 -12.11
N TYR A 4 6.29 -16.09 -12.78
CA TYR A 4 6.17 -14.73 -13.31
C TYR A 4 4.97 -14.63 -14.27
N GLY A 5 4.12 -13.61 -14.03
CA GLY A 5 2.91 -13.40 -14.82
C GLY A 5 1.71 -14.25 -14.38
N MET A 6 1.80 -14.95 -13.26
CA MET A 6 0.65 -15.64 -12.66
C MET A 6 -0.44 -14.63 -12.30
N GLU A 7 -1.66 -14.85 -12.79
CA GLU A 7 -2.82 -14.04 -12.43
C GLU A 7 -3.28 -14.34 -11.00
N LEU A 8 -3.52 -13.28 -10.23
CA LEU A 8 -4.07 -13.36 -8.89
C LEU A 8 -5.54 -12.91 -8.88
N LEU A 9 -6.35 -13.57 -8.08
CA LEU A 9 -7.81 -13.37 -8.02
C LEU A 9 -8.24 -12.97 -6.60
N PRO A 10 -9.45 -12.37 -6.45
CA PRO A 10 -10.04 -12.17 -5.14
C PRO A 10 -10.12 -13.48 -4.34
N GLY A 11 -9.68 -13.44 -3.10
CA GLY A 11 -9.56 -14.59 -2.21
C GLY A 11 -8.18 -15.23 -2.17
N ASP A 12 -7.28 -14.88 -3.11
CA ASP A 12 -5.91 -15.40 -3.09
C ASP A 12 -5.12 -14.86 -1.92
N LYS A 13 -4.31 -15.73 -1.35
CA LYS A 13 -3.39 -15.43 -0.25
C LYS A 13 -1.95 -15.61 -0.72
N ILE A 14 -1.13 -14.62 -0.42
CA ILE A 14 0.29 -14.63 -0.74
C ILE A 14 1.04 -14.69 0.58
N LYS A 15 1.85 -15.73 0.72
CA LYS A 15 2.75 -15.92 1.86
C LYS A 15 4.16 -16.11 1.31
N ASN A 16 5.05 -15.16 1.59
CA ASN A 16 6.44 -15.23 1.16
C ASN A 16 7.38 -15.32 2.36
N GLU A 17 8.02 -16.46 2.53
CA GLU A 17 8.90 -16.72 3.68
C GLU A 17 10.32 -16.19 3.47
N ASN A 18 10.89 -16.37 2.28
CA ASN A 18 12.32 -16.16 2.02
C ASN A 18 12.62 -15.28 0.79
N SER A 19 11.63 -14.62 0.23
CA SER A 19 11.79 -13.77 -0.95
C SER A 19 10.88 -12.57 -0.90
N VAL A 20 11.13 -11.56 -1.71
CA VAL A 20 10.18 -10.49 -1.99
C VAL A 20 9.21 -10.93 -3.08
N ALA A 21 8.01 -10.40 -3.06
CA ALA A 21 7.04 -10.57 -4.14
C ALA A 21 6.59 -9.20 -4.65
N GLU A 22 6.34 -9.11 -5.94
CA GLU A 22 5.82 -7.90 -6.57
C GLU A 22 4.52 -8.22 -7.30
N ILE A 23 3.49 -7.43 -7.03
CA ILE A 23 2.16 -7.56 -7.60
C ILE A 23 1.87 -6.31 -8.41
N ARG A 24 1.41 -6.50 -9.65
CA ARG A 24 0.92 -5.43 -10.50
C ARG A 24 -0.59 -5.49 -10.62
N LEU A 25 -1.25 -4.36 -10.50
CA LEU A 25 -2.68 -4.22 -10.71
C LEU A 25 -2.95 -3.68 -12.11
N ASP A 26 -3.51 -4.50 -12.96
CA ASP A 26 -3.96 -4.09 -14.29
C ASP A 26 -5.45 -3.67 -14.26
N PRO A 27 -5.84 -2.69 -15.05
CA PRO A 27 -5.07 -1.97 -16.11
C PRO A 27 -4.32 -0.72 -15.60
N ASN A 28 -4.50 -0.29 -14.35
CA ASN A 28 -4.00 1.02 -13.90
C ASN A 28 -2.48 1.05 -13.57
N GLY A 29 -1.82 -0.11 -13.52
CA GLY A 29 -0.39 -0.23 -13.33
C GLY A 29 0.10 0.02 -11.90
N SER A 30 -0.79 0.10 -10.90
CA SER A 30 -0.37 0.17 -9.50
C SER A 30 0.47 -1.04 -9.12
N LEU A 31 1.47 -0.83 -8.26
CA LEU A 31 2.40 -1.85 -7.83
C LEU A 31 2.36 -2.03 -6.32
N ILE A 32 2.45 -3.27 -5.85
CA ILE A 32 2.59 -3.63 -4.43
C ILE A 32 3.79 -4.56 -4.32
N LYS A 33 4.77 -4.17 -3.51
CA LYS A 33 5.94 -5.00 -3.19
C LYS A 33 5.83 -5.49 -1.75
N LEU A 34 5.89 -6.79 -1.59
CA LEU A 34 5.82 -7.48 -0.30
C LEU A 34 7.23 -7.86 0.16
N ALA A 35 7.62 -7.45 1.35
CA ALA A 35 8.87 -7.87 1.99
C ALA A 35 8.84 -9.37 2.32
N THR A 36 10.00 -9.95 2.58
CA THR A 36 10.08 -11.32 3.14
C THR A 36 9.28 -11.43 4.45
N GLY A 37 8.68 -12.57 4.70
CA GLY A 37 7.88 -12.81 5.90
C GLY A 37 6.51 -12.11 5.89
N THR A 38 5.97 -11.81 4.71
CA THR A 38 4.68 -11.13 4.57
C THR A 38 3.55 -12.10 4.26
N ASP A 39 2.45 -11.95 5.00
CA ASP A 39 1.16 -12.59 4.73
C ASP A 39 0.17 -11.55 4.22
N PHE A 40 -0.28 -11.71 2.97
CA PHE A 40 -1.10 -10.74 2.25
C PHE A 40 -2.28 -11.42 1.57
N VAL A 41 -3.45 -10.78 1.58
CA VAL A 41 -4.68 -11.31 0.97
C VAL A 41 -5.25 -10.29 0.00
N ILE A 42 -5.69 -10.77 -1.15
CA ILE A 42 -6.50 -9.99 -2.10
C ILE A 42 -7.97 -10.21 -1.73
N ASP A 43 -8.61 -9.22 -1.11
CA ASP A 43 -9.99 -9.36 -0.68
C ASP A 43 -10.97 -9.10 -1.82
N THR A 44 -10.85 -7.93 -2.47
CA THR A 44 -11.65 -7.56 -3.65
C THR A 44 -10.81 -6.86 -4.70
N LEU A 45 -11.19 -7.00 -5.94
CA LEU A 45 -10.65 -6.23 -7.06
C LEU A 45 -11.77 -5.43 -7.71
N GLN A 46 -11.53 -4.14 -7.91
CA GLN A 46 -12.50 -3.22 -8.52
C GLN A 46 -12.95 -3.74 -9.88
N ASN A 47 -14.25 -3.63 -10.14
CA ASN A 47 -14.91 -4.14 -11.37
C ASN A 47 -14.92 -5.67 -11.52
N ARG A 48 -14.51 -6.41 -10.48
CA ARG A 48 -14.70 -7.87 -10.43
C ARG A 48 -15.75 -8.23 -9.37
N GLY A 49 -16.70 -9.06 -9.74
CA GLY A 49 -17.76 -9.50 -8.82
C GLY A 49 -18.63 -8.36 -8.25
N GLY A 50 -18.71 -7.20 -8.94
CA GLY A 50 -19.46 -6.03 -8.49
C GLY A 50 -18.76 -5.20 -7.40
N ALA A 51 -17.48 -5.44 -7.11
CA ALA A 51 -16.72 -4.65 -6.15
C ALA A 51 -16.46 -3.23 -6.67
N GLU A 52 -16.63 -2.23 -5.79
CA GLU A 52 -16.41 -0.82 -6.11
C GLU A 52 -14.96 -0.37 -5.84
N ALA A 53 -14.20 -1.13 -5.06
CA ALA A 53 -12.84 -0.81 -4.68
C ALA A 53 -11.91 -2.03 -4.70
N ASN A 54 -10.60 -1.76 -4.84
CA ASN A 54 -9.55 -2.74 -4.59
C ASN A 54 -9.29 -2.78 -3.08
N THR A 55 -9.53 -3.91 -2.45
CA THR A 55 -9.28 -4.09 -1.01
C THR A 55 -8.33 -5.25 -0.77
N PHE A 56 -7.42 -5.04 0.17
CA PHE A 56 -6.39 -5.98 0.54
C PHE A 56 -6.28 -6.07 2.06
N SER A 57 -5.77 -7.18 2.55
CA SER A 57 -5.45 -7.37 3.96
C SER A 57 -3.97 -7.71 4.13
N LEU A 58 -3.27 -6.93 4.94
CA LEU A 58 -1.92 -7.22 5.41
C LEU A 58 -2.04 -7.85 6.80
N LEU A 59 -1.78 -9.15 6.90
CA LEU A 59 -1.92 -9.91 8.14
C LEU A 59 -0.64 -9.93 8.97
N ALA A 60 0.50 -9.92 8.31
CA ALA A 60 1.84 -9.84 8.91
C ALA A 60 2.83 -9.34 7.88
N GLY A 61 3.92 -8.75 8.34
CA GLY A 61 5.03 -8.32 7.50
C GLY A 61 4.93 -6.87 7.05
N LYS A 62 5.45 -6.59 5.86
CA LYS A 62 5.64 -5.22 5.38
C LYS A 62 5.45 -5.14 3.87
N LEU A 63 4.84 -4.06 3.41
CA LEU A 63 4.71 -3.75 1.99
C LEU A 63 5.10 -2.31 1.67
N LYS A 64 5.48 -2.10 0.42
CA LYS A 64 5.53 -0.80 -0.24
C LYS A 64 4.56 -0.81 -1.41
N ALA A 65 3.77 0.24 -1.57
CA ALA A 65 2.83 0.36 -2.66
C ALA A 65 3.03 1.67 -3.42
N VAL A 66 2.90 1.60 -4.73
CA VAL A 66 2.77 2.73 -5.65
C VAL A 66 1.34 2.66 -6.20
N ALA A 67 0.45 3.43 -5.61
CA ALA A 67 -0.94 3.48 -6.04
C ALA A 67 -1.11 4.53 -7.14
N ALA A 68 -1.60 4.10 -8.31
CA ALA A 68 -1.90 5.00 -9.42
C ALA A 68 -2.98 6.01 -9.02
N ARG A 69 -2.80 7.25 -9.47
CA ARG A 69 -3.80 8.30 -9.31
C ARG A 69 -4.76 8.26 -10.49
N THR A 70 -5.91 7.62 -10.30
CA THR A 70 -7.00 7.63 -11.26
C THR A 70 -8.24 8.25 -10.63
N GLU A 71 -9.17 8.74 -11.44
CA GLU A 71 -10.41 9.34 -10.92
C GLU A 71 -11.30 8.32 -10.23
N THR A 72 -11.25 7.06 -10.66
CA THR A 72 -12.17 6.01 -10.26
C THR A 72 -11.53 4.92 -9.39
N ALA A 73 -10.19 4.77 -9.40
CA ALA A 73 -9.55 3.73 -8.62
C ALA A 73 -9.53 4.08 -7.13
N GLN A 74 -10.07 3.19 -6.33
CA GLN A 74 -10.04 3.24 -4.89
C GLN A 74 -9.25 2.06 -4.35
N TYR A 75 -8.36 2.32 -3.39
CA TYR A 75 -7.56 1.30 -2.73
C TYR A 75 -7.75 1.39 -1.23
N GLN A 76 -7.96 0.26 -0.61
CA GLN A 76 -7.94 0.08 0.83
C GLN A 76 -7.03 -1.07 1.20
N ILE A 77 -6.14 -0.85 2.16
CA ILE A 77 -5.37 -1.93 2.79
C ILE A 77 -5.73 -1.96 4.26
N LYS A 78 -6.16 -3.12 4.73
CA LYS A 78 -6.57 -3.34 6.11
C LYS A 78 -5.51 -4.15 6.85
N THR A 79 -5.34 -3.84 8.11
CA THR A 79 -4.62 -4.67 9.08
C THR A 79 -5.59 -5.11 10.18
N GLN A 80 -5.13 -5.78 11.21
CA GLN A 80 -5.97 -6.11 12.37
C GLN A 80 -6.41 -4.85 13.15
N THR A 81 -5.63 -3.78 13.11
CA THR A 81 -5.88 -2.59 13.93
C THR A 81 -6.16 -1.32 13.14
N ALA A 82 -5.95 -1.34 11.82
CA ALA A 82 -6.06 -0.15 10.98
C ALA A 82 -6.72 -0.39 9.62
N VAL A 83 -7.21 0.70 9.05
CA VAL A 83 -7.62 0.79 7.65
C VAL A 83 -6.85 1.94 7.00
N CYS A 84 -6.14 1.64 5.93
CA CYS A 84 -5.40 2.59 5.11
C CYS A 84 -6.17 2.85 3.82
N GLY A 85 -6.65 4.08 3.63
CA GLY A 85 -7.27 4.54 2.39
C GLY A 85 -6.25 5.30 1.54
N VAL A 86 -6.14 4.95 0.27
CA VAL A 86 -5.04 5.40 -0.59
C VAL A 86 -5.53 5.91 -1.94
N ARG A 87 -4.95 6.99 -2.40
CA ARG A 87 -5.18 7.54 -3.74
C ARG A 87 -3.94 8.28 -4.27
N GLY A 88 -3.28 7.71 -5.26
CA GLY A 88 -2.15 8.35 -5.93
C GLY A 88 -0.96 8.61 -5.00
N THR A 89 -0.45 7.58 -4.33
CA THR A 89 0.50 7.69 -3.23
C THR A 89 1.57 6.62 -3.32
N ILE A 90 2.78 6.96 -2.90
CA ILE A 90 3.84 5.99 -2.58
C ILE A 90 3.92 5.91 -1.06
N PHE A 91 3.67 4.73 -0.50
CA PHE A 91 3.63 4.52 0.94
C PHE A 91 4.04 3.10 1.33
N GLY A 92 4.38 2.94 2.60
CA GLY A 92 4.60 1.65 3.22
C GLY A 92 3.61 1.38 4.33
N LEU A 93 3.32 0.11 4.57
CA LEU A 93 2.53 -0.37 5.68
C LEU A 93 3.23 -1.57 6.31
N GLN A 94 3.30 -1.59 7.63
CA GLN A 94 3.96 -2.64 8.39
C GLN A 94 3.05 -3.17 9.48
N VAL A 95 2.99 -4.49 9.60
CA VAL A 95 2.38 -5.22 10.71
C VAL A 95 3.48 -6.05 11.36
N ALA A 96 3.95 -5.64 12.51
CA ALA A 96 4.91 -6.41 13.29
C ALA A 96 4.17 -7.29 14.30
N GLU A 97 4.61 -8.55 14.44
CA GLU A 97 3.98 -9.50 15.38
C GLU A 97 3.84 -8.87 16.77
N GLY A 98 2.58 -8.66 17.18
CA GLY A 98 2.19 -8.28 18.53
C GLY A 98 2.49 -6.84 18.93
N MET A 99 2.96 -5.96 18.05
CA MET A 99 3.42 -4.66 18.48
C MET A 99 3.02 -3.44 17.65
N THR A 100 3.00 -3.46 16.31
CA THR A 100 2.78 -2.21 15.57
C THR A 100 2.13 -2.42 14.21
N ASP A 101 1.02 -1.73 13.99
CA ASP A 101 0.52 -1.47 12.65
C ASP A 101 0.85 -0.01 12.33
N ALA A 102 1.87 0.19 11.51
CA ALA A 102 2.40 1.50 11.18
C ALA A 102 2.34 1.77 9.68
N ALA A 103 1.98 3.00 9.31
CA ALA A 103 2.02 3.49 7.94
C ALA A 103 3.00 4.66 7.81
N LEU A 104 3.76 4.69 6.71
CA LEU A 104 4.70 5.75 6.36
C LEU A 104 4.50 6.17 4.90
N VAL A 105 4.40 7.47 4.66
CA VAL A 105 4.19 8.03 3.32
C VAL A 105 5.50 8.58 2.76
N GLU A 106 5.89 8.08 1.59
CA GLU A 106 7.02 8.60 0.82
C GLU A 106 6.59 9.76 -0.07
N GLN A 107 5.44 9.62 -0.74
CA GLN A 107 4.89 10.65 -1.63
C GLN A 107 3.36 10.59 -1.63
N GLY A 108 2.71 11.74 -1.61
CA GLY A 108 1.25 11.87 -1.67
C GLY A 108 0.60 11.99 -0.30
N LEU A 109 -0.61 11.50 -0.17
CA LEU A 109 -1.44 11.56 1.02
C LEU A 109 -2.22 10.27 1.20
N ILE A 110 -2.28 9.74 2.42
CA ILE A 110 -3.15 8.63 2.80
C ILE A 110 -4.03 9.02 3.98
N THR A 111 -5.16 8.34 4.12
CA THR A 111 -5.93 8.31 5.37
C THR A 111 -5.60 7.03 6.12
N PHE A 112 -5.31 7.14 7.40
CA PHE A 112 -4.96 6.02 8.26
C PHE A 112 -5.88 6.02 9.48
N GLN A 113 -6.76 5.02 9.57
CA GLN A 113 -7.77 4.93 10.61
C GLN A 113 -7.46 3.80 11.58
N LYS A 114 -7.48 4.11 12.88
CA LYS A 114 -7.40 3.13 13.95
C LYS A 114 -8.80 2.52 14.18
N ILE A 115 -8.93 1.22 13.98
CA ILE A 115 -10.23 0.52 14.03
C ILE A 115 -10.85 0.59 15.42
N ALA A 116 -10.06 0.41 16.48
CA ALA A 116 -10.54 0.33 17.85
C ALA A 116 -11.25 1.62 18.33
N THR A 117 -10.81 2.79 17.86
CA THR A 117 -11.33 4.09 18.27
C THR A 117 -12.10 4.82 17.18
N GLY A 118 -11.91 4.43 15.92
CA GLY A 118 -12.42 5.15 14.75
C GLY A 118 -11.67 6.45 14.43
N GLU A 119 -10.63 6.78 15.20
CA GLU A 119 -9.78 7.94 14.92
C GLU A 119 -9.08 7.79 13.58
N THR A 120 -9.06 8.87 12.81
CA THR A 120 -8.42 8.93 11.50
C THR A 120 -7.41 10.04 11.49
N VAL A 121 -6.21 9.76 10.96
CA VAL A 121 -5.17 10.73 10.67
C VAL A 121 -4.89 10.77 9.19
N GLU A 122 -4.55 11.94 8.67
CA GLU A 122 -4.01 12.10 7.32
C GLU A 122 -2.48 12.12 7.41
N LEU A 123 -1.82 11.31 6.60
CA LEU A 123 -0.38 11.25 6.50
C LEU A 123 0.06 11.80 5.15
N ALA A 124 0.85 12.86 5.18
CA ALA A 124 1.50 13.44 4.02
C ALA A 124 2.93 12.87 3.86
N ALA A 125 3.57 13.20 2.74
CA ALA A 125 4.94 12.79 2.47
C ALA A 125 5.89 13.12 3.63
N GLY A 126 6.70 12.15 4.03
CA GLY A 126 7.62 12.25 5.16
C GLY A 126 6.98 12.06 6.53
N GLN A 127 5.71 11.65 6.61
CA GLN A 127 5.02 11.39 7.86
C GLN A 127 4.70 9.90 8.05
N PHE A 128 4.62 9.49 9.30
CA PHE A 128 4.16 8.17 9.70
C PHE A 128 3.18 8.26 10.88
N ALA A 129 2.42 7.18 11.09
CA ALA A 129 1.65 6.96 12.31
C ALA A 129 1.65 5.48 12.67
N ASP A 130 1.46 5.19 13.94
CA ASP A 130 1.46 3.86 14.52
C ASP A 130 0.22 3.72 15.43
N THR A 131 -0.57 2.66 15.22
CA THR A 131 -1.79 2.41 16.00
C THR A 131 -1.52 2.05 17.46
N PHE A 132 -0.31 1.66 17.80
CA PHE A 132 0.12 1.32 19.17
C PHE A 132 0.86 2.45 19.88
N ALA A 133 1.09 3.58 19.21
CA ALA A 133 1.64 4.76 19.88
C ALA A 133 0.68 5.28 20.97
N ASP A 134 1.24 5.85 22.03
CA ASP A 134 0.47 6.45 23.14
C ASP A 134 -0.52 7.52 22.62
N THR A 135 -0.12 8.23 21.57
CA THR A 135 -0.98 9.19 20.87
C THR A 135 -1.02 8.83 19.40
N PHE A 136 -2.23 8.59 18.88
CA PHE A 136 -2.43 8.30 17.47
C PHE A 136 -2.45 9.59 16.66
N GLN A 137 -1.32 9.94 16.07
CA GLN A 137 -1.14 11.18 15.29
C GLN A 137 -0.11 11.01 14.19
N ALA A 138 -0.14 11.92 13.21
CA ALA A 138 0.89 12.04 12.19
C ALA A 138 2.17 12.60 12.79
N VAL A 139 3.29 11.92 12.61
CA VAL A 139 4.61 12.31 13.10
C VAL A 139 5.59 12.37 11.94
N ALA A 140 6.47 13.38 11.91
CA ALA A 140 7.52 13.45 10.92
C ALA A 140 8.52 12.30 11.09
N ALA A 141 8.80 11.59 10.00
CA ALA A 141 9.82 10.54 9.96
C ALA A 141 11.20 11.14 9.72
N THR A 142 12.21 10.65 10.41
CA THR A 142 13.59 10.98 10.07
C THR A 142 14.03 10.23 8.81
N PRO A 143 15.08 10.70 8.09
CA PRO A 143 15.63 9.96 6.96
C PRO A 143 16.04 8.52 7.31
N GLU A 144 16.57 8.30 8.51
CA GLU A 144 16.96 6.97 8.99
C GLU A 144 15.75 6.07 9.23
N GLN A 145 14.66 6.61 9.79
CA GLN A 145 13.40 5.88 9.96
C GLN A 145 12.79 5.50 8.61
N MET A 146 12.83 6.42 7.64
CA MET A 146 12.37 6.18 6.28
C MET A 146 13.16 5.05 5.61
N ALA A 147 14.48 5.13 5.66
CA ALA A 147 15.37 4.12 5.08
C ALA A 147 15.14 2.74 5.74
N SER A 148 15.05 2.68 7.05
CA SER A 148 14.79 1.44 7.79
C SER A 148 13.40 0.86 7.50
N PHE A 149 12.39 1.72 7.33
CA PHE A 149 11.04 1.26 7.03
C PHE A 149 10.96 0.57 5.67
N PHE A 150 11.64 1.11 4.66
CA PHE A 150 11.64 0.58 3.31
C PHE A 150 12.78 -0.40 3.01
N GLU A 151 13.63 -0.73 3.99
CA GLU A 151 14.75 -1.65 3.79
C GLU A 151 14.26 -2.98 3.17
N GLY A 152 14.89 -3.37 2.06
CA GLY A 152 14.59 -4.59 1.30
C GLY A 152 13.39 -4.49 0.32
N ILE A 153 12.70 -3.36 0.30
CA ILE A 153 11.57 -3.09 -0.61
C ILE A 153 11.64 -1.69 -1.24
N GLU A 154 12.82 -1.09 -1.30
CA GLU A 154 13.00 0.30 -1.74
C GLU A 154 12.60 0.50 -3.20
N GLU A 155 13.03 -0.43 -4.08
CA GLU A 155 12.87 -0.30 -5.52
C GLU A 155 11.98 -1.40 -6.11
N PHE A 156 11.21 -1.06 -7.13
CA PHE A 156 10.47 -2.02 -7.95
C PHE A 156 11.31 -2.51 -9.12
N VAL A 157 11.06 -3.76 -9.54
CA VAL A 157 11.76 -4.34 -10.70
C VAL A 157 11.32 -3.60 -11.95
N GLY A 158 12.25 -2.83 -12.50
CA GLY A 158 12.13 -2.28 -13.85
C GLY A 158 11.95 -0.78 -14.00
N GLU A 159 11.65 0.02 -12.95
CA GLU A 159 11.60 1.50 -13.12
C GLU A 159 11.43 2.26 -11.80
N ASN A 160 11.98 3.48 -11.74
CA ASN A 160 11.59 4.51 -10.76
C ASN A 160 10.17 4.97 -11.08
N MET A 161 9.17 4.35 -10.46
CA MET A 161 7.78 4.72 -10.72
C MET A 161 7.35 5.90 -9.85
N ASN A 162 7.07 7.01 -10.51
CA ASN A 162 6.32 8.12 -9.95
C ASN A 162 4.81 7.82 -10.12
N PRO A 163 3.95 7.97 -9.08
CA PRO A 163 2.50 7.77 -9.23
C PRO A 163 1.85 8.59 -10.34
N GLN A 164 2.50 9.68 -10.78
CA GLN A 164 2.05 10.51 -11.89
C GLN A 164 2.47 9.97 -13.27
N GLU A 165 3.43 9.01 -13.30
CA GLU A 165 3.98 8.42 -14.52
C GLU A 165 3.51 6.99 -14.75
N VAL A 166 2.59 6.48 -13.92
CA VAL A 166 2.02 5.15 -14.10
C VAL A 166 1.21 5.11 -15.41
N PRO A 167 1.44 4.13 -16.31
CA PRO A 167 0.69 4.03 -17.55
C PRO A 167 -0.83 4.03 -17.30
N GLY A 168 -1.55 4.93 -17.93
CA GLY A 168 -2.99 5.17 -17.72
C GLY A 168 -3.30 6.49 -17.03
N ASN A 169 -2.29 7.24 -16.61
CA ASN A 169 -2.43 8.57 -16.01
C ASN A 169 -2.06 9.69 -16.99
N GLU A 170 -2.43 9.54 -18.26
CA GLU A 170 -2.25 10.63 -19.23
C GLU A 170 -3.10 11.83 -18.81
N PRO A 171 -2.52 13.05 -18.76
CA PRO A 171 -3.32 14.24 -18.55
C PRO A 171 -4.31 14.36 -19.71
N VAL A 172 -5.59 14.49 -19.40
CA VAL A 172 -6.60 14.84 -20.39
C VAL A 172 -6.22 16.21 -20.92
N GLU A 173 -5.76 16.30 -22.15
CA GLU A 173 -5.61 17.59 -22.83
C GLU A 173 -7.04 18.16 -22.98
N GLU A 174 -7.32 19.23 -22.24
CA GLU A 174 -8.49 20.06 -22.48
C GLU A 174 -8.31 20.70 -23.86
N GLU A 175 -9.03 20.19 -24.87
CA GLU A 175 -9.19 20.90 -26.13
C GLU A 175 -10.06 22.13 -25.87
N GLU A 176 -9.48 23.31 -26.11
CA GLU A 176 -10.21 24.58 -26.21
C GLU A 176 -11.10 24.59 -27.47
#